data_72229be77097805016eb78be1e6d1804
#
_entry.id   72229be77097805016eb78be1e6d1804
#
_cell.length_a   1.000
_cell.length_b   1.000
_cell.length_c   1.000
_cell.angle_alpha   90.00
_cell.angle_beta   90.00
_cell.angle_gamma   90.00
#
_symmetry.space_group_name_H-M   'P 1'
#
loop_
_entity.id
_entity.type
_entity.pdbx_description
1 polymer ?
#
loop_
_entity_poly.entity_id
_entity_poly.type
_entity_poly.pdbx_seq_one_letter_code
_entity_poly.pdbx_strand_id
1 'polypeptide(L)'
;ANSNDLEMTDKNNNIDDKIVRGYGEQALRDEAQAILDQIPYLDDNFEKAVDMMYHCQGKIIVTGVGKSGHVGAKIAATLASTGTPAFYINPLDVYHGDLGVMTDKDVVLALSNSGQTDELLRFIPMVLHMNIPIISITGNPDSLLAKYSNHHITVKVKKEACPLNLAPTSSTTAALAMGDALAIALMQVRHFKPRDFAQFHPGGELGKRLLTTAEDVMRSDDMPIIPKEMHLGEAIIHVSKGKLGLGISLDEDNHVIGLITDGDIRRAMEKWQAEFFNKTVSDIMTTTPKMVTPKTKISEIQRIMHKYKVHTVLVVDKDNHLKGIVDHYACMV
;
A
#
# COMPACT_ATOMS: atom_id res chain seq x y z
N ALA A 1 52.12 9.22 -0.61
CA ALA A 1 51.03 9.40 0.37
C ALA A 1 50.58 10.86 0.30
N ASN A 2 49.39 11.12 -0.18
CA ASN A 2 48.87 12.46 -0.29
C ASN A 2 48.57 13.01 1.12
N SER A 3 48.87 14.29 1.30
CA SER A 3 48.63 15.02 2.55
C SER A 3 47.18 15.00 3.07
N ASN A 4 46.24 14.57 2.23
CA ASN A 4 44.83 14.43 2.59
C ASN A 4 44.50 13.12 3.34
N ASP A 5 45.39 12.09 3.26
CA ASP A 5 45.16 10.80 3.94
C ASP A 5 45.52 10.88 5.43
N LEU A 6 46.27 11.91 5.83
CA LEU A 6 46.70 12.09 7.22
C LEU A 6 45.72 12.91 8.09
N GLU A 7 44.74 13.59 7.47
CA GLU A 7 43.74 14.40 8.21
C GLU A 7 42.52 13.60 8.65
N MET A 8 42.34 12.35 8.17
CA MET A 8 41.13 11.55 8.40
C MET A 8 41.18 10.74 9.70
N THR A 9 42.32 10.54 10.30
CA THR A 9 42.45 9.79 11.55
C THR A 9 43.35 10.54 12.52
N ASP A 10 42.93 10.65 13.78
CA ASP A 10 43.81 11.15 14.82
C ASP A 10 44.90 10.11 15.18
N LYS A 11 45.80 10.48 16.08
CA LYS A 11 46.93 9.61 16.50
C LYS A 11 46.51 8.26 17.11
N ASN A 12 45.19 8.03 17.32
CA ASN A 12 44.59 6.83 17.87
C ASN A 12 43.76 6.04 16.85
N ASN A 13 43.90 6.32 15.55
CA ASN A 13 43.05 5.71 14.49
C ASN A 13 41.52 6.01 14.63
N ASN A 14 41.14 7.05 15.32
CA ASN A 14 39.74 7.45 15.41
C ASN A 14 39.31 8.22 14.14
N ILE A 15 38.11 7.90 13.67
CA ILE A 15 37.50 8.55 12.51
C ILE A 15 36.98 9.95 12.96
N ASP A 16 37.26 11.00 12.17
CA ASP A 16 36.69 12.34 12.41
C ASP A 16 35.21 12.35 12.01
N ASP A 17 34.35 12.38 12.98
CA ASP A 17 32.87 12.34 12.79
C ASP A 17 32.34 13.48 11.94
N LYS A 18 32.92 14.66 12.00
CA LYS A 18 32.47 15.83 11.23
C LYS A 18 32.81 15.67 9.74
N ILE A 19 34.02 15.15 9.45
CA ILE A 19 34.44 14.89 8.09
C ILE A 19 33.58 13.80 7.47
N VAL A 20 33.34 12.72 8.19
CA VAL A 20 32.49 11.61 7.74
C VAL A 20 31.07 12.08 7.43
N ARG A 21 30.49 12.90 8.31
CA ARG A 21 29.16 13.49 8.08
C ARG A 21 29.15 14.35 6.82
N GLY A 22 30.19 15.14 6.59
CA GLY A 22 30.36 15.96 5.39
C GLY A 22 30.37 15.12 4.09
N TYR A 23 31.04 13.97 4.10
CA TYR A 23 31.04 13.06 2.95
C TYR A 23 29.62 12.50 2.67
N GLY A 24 28.89 12.12 3.72
CA GLY A 24 27.52 11.65 3.60
C GLY A 24 26.60 12.74 3.03
N GLU A 25 26.69 13.95 3.54
CA GLU A 25 25.91 15.10 3.06
C GLU A 25 26.19 15.37 1.57
N GLN A 26 27.46 15.37 1.18
CA GLN A 26 27.84 15.63 -0.22
C GLN A 26 27.27 14.57 -1.16
N ALA A 27 27.35 13.29 -0.79
CA ALA A 27 26.77 12.21 -1.58
C ALA A 27 25.27 12.37 -1.77
N LEU A 28 24.53 12.70 -0.69
CA LEU A 28 23.09 12.95 -0.77
C LEU A 28 22.76 14.15 -1.69
N ARG A 29 23.53 15.23 -1.60
CA ARG A 29 23.33 16.39 -2.48
C ARG A 29 23.62 16.06 -3.94
N ASP A 30 24.70 15.32 -4.20
CA ASP A 30 25.08 14.90 -5.56
C ASP A 30 23.99 14.03 -6.18
N GLU A 31 23.46 13.07 -5.45
CA GLU A 31 22.40 12.19 -5.94
C GLU A 31 21.07 12.94 -6.12
N ALA A 32 20.72 13.83 -5.21
CA ALA A 32 19.53 14.67 -5.36
C ALA A 32 19.62 15.53 -6.64
N GLN A 33 20.78 16.12 -6.90
CA GLN A 33 21.01 16.92 -8.11
C GLN A 33 20.94 16.05 -9.37
N ALA A 34 21.48 14.82 -9.30
CA ALA A 34 21.41 13.88 -10.42
C ALA A 34 19.96 13.55 -10.81
N ILE A 35 19.06 13.44 -9.82
CA ILE A 35 17.63 13.27 -10.09
C ILE A 35 17.05 14.51 -10.79
N LEU A 36 17.30 15.69 -10.24
CA LEU A 36 16.79 16.94 -10.81
C LEU A 36 17.31 17.18 -12.24
N ASP A 37 18.53 16.77 -12.53
CA ASP A 37 19.14 16.89 -13.85
C ASP A 37 18.43 16.05 -14.93
N GLN A 38 17.54 15.12 -14.54
CA GLN A 38 16.77 14.33 -15.49
C GLN A 38 15.56 15.10 -16.06
N ILE A 39 15.08 16.12 -15.38
CA ILE A 39 13.89 16.87 -15.82
C ILE A 39 14.05 17.44 -17.23
N PRO A 40 15.18 18.06 -17.60
CA PRO A 40 15.38 18.55 -18.98
C PRO A 40 15.40 17.45 -20.06
N TYR A 41 15.63 16.20 -19.68
CA TYR A 41 15.61 15.07 -20.63
C TYR A 41 14.23 14.49 -20.86
N LEU A 42 13.22 14.88 -20.06
CA LEU A 42 11.84 14.46 -20.29
C LEU A 42 11.36 15.04 -21.62
N ASP A 43 10.91 14.16 -22.50
CA ASP A 43 10.42 14.48 -23.82
C ASP A 43 9.22 13.60 -24.19
N ASP A 44 8.80 13.66 -25.45
CA ASP A 44 7.67 12.87 -25.94
C ASP A 44 7.91 11.34 -25.86
N ASN A 45 9.15 10.88 -25.75
CA ASN A 45 9.44 9.46 -25.51
C ASN A 45 8.95 8.99 -24.16
N PHE A 46 8.98 9.85 -23.12
CA PHE A 46 8.39 9.52 -21.83
C PHE A 46 6.88 9.32 -21.96
N GLU A 47 6.20 10.24 -22.62
CA GLU A 47 4.74 10.16 -22.85
C GLU A 47 4.37 8.92 -23.66
N LYS A 48 5.10 8.61 -24.71
CA LYS A 48 4.89 7.42 -25.53
C LYS A 48 5.14 6.12 -24.78
N ALA A 49 6.15 6.10 -23.89
CA ALA A 49 6.41 4.95 -23.03
C ALA A 49 5.26 4.71 -22.05
N VAL A 50 4.76 5.75 -21.40
CA VAL A 50 3.60 5.67 -20.52
C VAL A 50 2.37 5.16 -21.27
N ASP A 51 2.11 5.69 -22.46
CA ASP A 51 1.00 5.26 -23.32
C ASP A 51 1.11 3.77 -23.68
N MET A 52 2.29 3.32 -24.09
CA MET A 52 2.56 1.93 -24.42
C MET A 52 2.34 1.01 -23.23
N MET A 53 2.81 1.39 -22.05
CA MET A 53 2.62 0.62 -20.81
C MET A 53 1.16 0.60 -20.38
N TYR A 54 0.45 1.71 -20.54
CA TYR A 54 -0.97 1.81 -20.19
C TYR A 54 -1.83 0.88 -21.05
N HIS A 55 -1.55 0.77 -22.34
CA HIS A 55 -2.29 -0.07 -23.28
C HIS A 55 -1.79 -1.52 -23.37
N CYS A 56 -0.78 -1.88 -22.56
CA CYS A 56 -0.26 -3.24 -22.55
C CYS A 56 -1.34 -4.23 -22.11
N GLN A 57 -1.59 -5.23 -22.93
CA GLN A 57 -2.60 -6.28 -22.66
C GLN A 57 -2.04 -7.42 -21.82
N GLY A 58 -0.73 -7.52 -21.69
CA GLY A 58 -0.04 -8.48 -20.84
C GLY A 58 0.56 -7.81 -19.61
N LYS A 59 1.83 -7.99 -19.42
CA LYS A 59 2.59 -7.47 -18.28
C LYS A 59 3.85 -6.73 -18.75
N ILE A 60 4.38 -5.90 -17.87
CA ILE A 60 5.67 -5.22 -18.11
C ILE A 60 6.77 -6.14 -17.59
N ILE A 61 7.65 -6.54 -18.47
CA ILE A 61 8.83 -7.34 -18.15
C ILE A 61 10.00 -6.41 -17.96
N VAL A 62 10.44 -6.23 -16.72
CA VAL A 62 11.57 -5.36 -16.41
C VAL A 62 12.84 -6.21 -16.37
N THR A 63 13.88 -5.73 -17.01
CA THR A 63 15.15 -6.46 -17.12
C THR A 63 16.36 -5.54 -17.04
N GLY A 64 17.48 -6.07 -16.59
CA GLY A 64 18.76 -5.39 -16.45
C GLY A 64 19.76 -6.30 -15.77
N VAL A 65 21.04 -5.95 -15.84
CA VAL A 65 22.14 -6.75 -15.29
C VAL A 65 22.85 -5.99 -14.16
N GLY A 66 23.28 -6.70 -13.14
CA GLY A 66 24.03 -6.11 -12.03
C GLY A 66 23.21 -5.11 -11.22
N LYS A 67 23.75 -3.93 -10.96
CA LYS A 67 23.07 -2.84 -10.24
C LYS A 67 21.80 -2.40 -10.94
N SER A 68 21.82 -2.31 -12.28
CA SER A 68 20.62 -2.01 -13.08
C SER A 68 19.55 -3.09 -12.91
N GLY A 69 19.94 -4.35 -12.72
CA GLY A 69 19.00 -5.42 -12.42
C GLY A 69 18.32 -5.27 -11.06
N HIS A 70 19.07 -4.89 -10.01
CA HIS A 70 18.49 -4.60 -8.70
C HIS A 70 17.52 -3.43 -8.74
N VAL A 71 17.87 -2.36 -9.45
CA VAL A 71 16.98 -1.22 -9.67
C VAL A 71 15.74 -1.66 -10.44
N GLY A 72 15.91 -2.45 -11.49
CA GLY A 72 14.81 -3.00 -12.30
C GLY A 72 13.85 -3.85 -11.47
N ALA A 73 14.36 -4.68 -10.57
CA ALA A 73 13.52 -5.48 -9.68
C ALA A 73 12.66 -4.60 -8.77
N LYS A 74 13.22 -3.51 -8.23
CA LYS A 74 12.44 -2.54 -7.45
C LYS A 74 11.37 -1.86 -8.29
N ILE A 75 11.70 -1.45 -9.50
CA ILE A 75 10.74 -0.81 -10.42
C ILE A 75 9.59 -1.76 -10.72
N ALA A 76 9.88 -3.03 -11.03
CA ALA A 76 8.86 -4.04 -11.28
C ALA A 76 7.92 -4.22 -10.09
N ALA A 77 8.47 -4.28 -8.88
CA ALA A 77 7.69 -4.39 -7.65
C ALA A 77 6.79 -3.16 -7.44
N THR A 78 7.30 -1.96 -7.70
CA THR A 78 6.51 -0.72 -7.60
C THR A 78 5.38 -0.69 -8.63
N LEU A 79 5.64 -1.04 -9.89
CA LEU A 79 4.61 -1.13 -10.92
C LEU A 79 3.51 -2.11 -10.53
N ALA A 80 3.88 -3.32 -10.12
CA ALA A 80 2.91 -4.35 -9.73
C ALA A 80 2.03 -3.91 -8.56
N SER A 81 2.62 -3.25 -7.55
CA SER A 81 1.88 -2.78 -6.37
C SER A 81 1.02 -1.55 -6.63
N THR A 82 1.19 -0.88 -7.75
CA THR A 82 0.48 0.36 -8.11
C THR A 82 -0.43 0.22 -9.33
N GLY A 83 -0.79 -1.00 -9.70
CA GLY A 83 -1.82 -1.27 -10.70
C GLY A 83 -1.34 -1.62 -12.10
N THR A 84 -0.03 -1.70 -12.34
CA THR A 84 0.53 -2.16 -13.60
C THR A 84 1.19 -3.53 -13.39
N PRO A 85 0.62 -4.62 -13.92
CA PRO A 85 1.23 -5.94 -13.80
C PRO A 85 2.64 -5.95 -14.35
N ALA A 86 3.61 -6.33 -13.53
CA ALA A 86 5.03 -6.30 -13.88
C ALA A 86 5.80 -7.32 -13.06
N PHE A 87 6.89 -7.83 -13.62
CA PHE A 87 7.88 -8.59 -12.87
C PHE A 87 9.27 -8.43 -13.51
N TYR A 88 10.29 -8.71 -12.72
CA TYR A 88 11.68 -8.64 -13.15
C TYR A 88 12.15 -10.00 -13.66
N ILE A 89 12.90 -9.99 -14.78
CA ILE A 89 13.58 -11.16 -15.31
C ILE A 89 15.07 -10.84 -15.48
N ASN A 90 15.93 -11.73 -14.99
CA ASN A 90 17.37 -11.65 -15.26
C ASN A 90 17.64 -12.16 -16.67
N PRO A 91 18.34 -11.38 -17.55
CA PRO A 91 18.65 -11.82 -18.91
C PRO A 91 19.38 -13.16 -18.99
N LEU A 92 20.17 -13.52 -17.96
CA LEU A 92 20.89 -14.79 -17.92
C LEU A 92 19.98 -16.00 -17.71
N ASP A 93 18.85 -15.83 -17.02
CA ASP A 93 17.90 -16.90 -16.72
C ASP A 93 17.05 -17.30 -17.95
N VAL A 94 16.99 -16.43 -18.94
CA VAL A 94 16.25 -16.68 -20.19
C VAL A 94 16.74 -17.95 -20.90
N TYR A 95 18.04 -18.20 -20.84
CA TYR A 95 18.64 -19.38 -21.47
C TYR A 95 18.28 -20.70 -20.76
N HIS A 96 17.67 -20.62 -19.58
CA HIS A 96 17.25 -21.75 -18.77
C HIS A 96 15.73 -21.97 -18.76
N GLY A 97 15.02 -21.38 -19.72
CA GLY A 97 13.59 -21.61 -19.91
C GLY A 97 12.67 -20.47 -19.49
N ASP A 98 13.18 -19.42 -18.85
CA ASP A 98 12.36 -18.29 -18.40
C ASP A 98 11.75 -17.48 -19.54
N LEU A 99 12.25 -17.64 -20.76
CA LEU A 99 11.66 -17.04 -21.96
C LEU A 99 10.18 -17.42 -22.13
N GLY A 100 9.78 -18.60 -21.63
CA GLY A 100 8.41 -19.10 -21.72
C GLY A 100 7.39 -18.27 -20.94
N VAL A 101 7.81 -17.40 -20.02
CA VAL A 101 6.89 -16.51 -19.28
C VAL A 101 6.48 -15.28 -20.10
N MET A 102 7.14 -15.04 -21.23
CA MET A 102 6.90 -13.88 -22.08
C MET A 102 5.92 -14.21 -23.20
N THR A 103 5.09 -13.25 -23.56
CA THR A 103 4.13 -13.36 -24.67
C THR A 103 4.17 -12.09 -25.52
N ASP A 104 3.61 -12.15 -26.73
CA ASP A 104 3.52 -11.02 -27.63
C ASP A 104 2.61 -9.88 -27.13
N LYS A 105 1.89 -10.11 -26.03
CA LYS A 105 1.06 -9.09 -25.37
C LYS A 105 1.82 -8.29 -24.32
N ASP A 106 3.05 -8.66 -24.03
CA ASP A 106 3.89 -8.02 -23.02
C ASP A 106 4.64 -6.81 -23.58
N VAL A 107 5.22 -6.02 -22.70
CA VAL A 107 6.15 -4.93 -23.02
C VAL A 107 7.41 -5.14 -22.19
N VAL A 108 8.58 -5.00 -22.79
CA VAL A 108 9.87 -5.06 -22.07
C VAL A 108 10.31 -3.65 -21.70
N LEU A 109 10.69 -3.47 -20.43
CA LEU A 109 11.36 -2.28 -19.91
C LEU A 109 12.80 -2.69 -19.55
N ALA A 110 13.75 -2.29 -20.38
CA ALA A 110 15.17 -2.67 -20.25
C ALA A 110 16.00 -1.51 -19.69
N LEU A 111 16.80 -1.79 -18.66
CA LEU A 111 17.67 -0.80 -18.02
C LEU A 111 19.15 -1.15 -18.25
N SER A 112 19.90 -0.20 -18.75
CA SER A 112 21.36 -0.29 -18.89
C SER A 112 21.94 1.12 -18.95
N ASN A 113 22.82 1.49 -18.01
CA ASN A 113 23.42 2.82 -18.03
C ASN A 113 24.21 3.09 -19.33
N SER A 114 25.02 2.14 -19.76
CA SER A 114 25.77 2.24 -21.03
C SER A 114 24.92 2.01 -22.27
N GLY A 115 23.84 1.23 -22.14
CA GLY A 115 23.06 0.71 -23.26
C GLY A 115 23.83 -0.28 -24.12
N GLN A 116 24.97 -0.79 -23.64
CA GLN A 116 25.89 -1.68 -24.34
C GLN A 116 26.22 -2.95 -23.55
N THR A 117 25.40 -3.29 -22.56
CA THR A 117 25.61 -4.49 -21.72
C THR A 117 25.43 -5.76 -22.55
N ASP A 118 26.46 -6.57 -22.68
CA ASP A 118 26.49 -7.75 -23.56
C ASP A 118 25.35 -8.73 -23.27
N GLU A 119 25.14 -9.07 -22.00
CA GLU A 119 24.14 -10.04 -21.59
C GLU A 119 22.72 -9.58 -21.96
N LEU A 120 22.47 -8.29 -21.82
CA LEU A 120 21.20 -7.68 -22.21
C LEU A 120 21.03 -7.63 -23.73
N LEU A 121 22.09 -7.27 -24.46
CA LEU A 121 22.05 -7.22 -25.92
C LEU A 121 21.89 -8.60 -26.58
N ARG A 122 22.31 -9.68 -25.93
CA ARG A 122 22.02 -11.04 -26.38
C ARG A 122 20.57 -11.45 -26.18
N PHE A 123 19.92 -10.90 -25.15
CA PHE A 123 18.50 -11.12 -24.86
C PHE A 123 17.58 -10.39 -25.83
N ILE A 124 17.91 -9.18 -26.25
CA ILE A 124 17.07 -8.30 -27.07
C ILE A 124 16.63 -8.94 -28.40
N PRO A 125 17.46 -9.64 -29.16
CA PRO A 125 17.01 -10.29 -30.40
C PRO A 125 15.87 -11.30 -30.20
N MET A 126 15.86 -12.00 -29.07
CA MET A 126 14.77 -12.94 -28.72
C MET A 126 13.47 -12.21 -28.48
N VAL A 127 13.53 -11.05 -27.80
CA VAL A 127 12.37 -10.18 -27.55
C VAL A 127 11.80 -9.67 -28.86
N LEU A 128 12.67 -9.18 -29.76
CA LEU A 128 12.27 -8.69 -31.09
C LEU A 128 11.64 -9.79 -31.94
N HIS A 129 12.20 -11.00 -31.89
CA HIS A 129 11.65 -12.15 -32.61
C HIS A 129 10.25 -12.53 -32.16
N MET A 130 9.95 -12.30 -30.88
CA MET A 130 8.62 -12.54 -30.30
C MET A 130 7.63 -11.40 -30.58
N ASN A 131 8.03 -10.36 -31.30
CA ASN A 131 7.24 -9.15 -31.55
C ASN A 131 6.82 -8.40 -30.27
N ILE A 132 7.68 -8.41 -29.25
CA ILE A 132 7.46 -7.71 -28.01
C ILE A 132 8.09 -6.32 -28.11
N PRO A 133 7.33 -5.24 -27.91
CA PRO A 133 7.89 -3.89 -27.94
C PRO A 133 8.79 -3.63 -26.73
N ILE A 134 9.79 -2.78 -26.92
CA ILE A 134 10.83 -2.48 -25.95
C ILE A 134 10.84 -0.99 -25.63
N ILE A 135 10.82 -0.68 -24.34
CA ILE A 135 11.16 0.61 -23.77
C ILE A 135 12.52 0.46 -23.10
N SER A 136 13.45 1.34 -23.37
CA SER A 136 14.75 1.33 -22.71
C SER A 136 14.99 2.58 -21.87
N ILE A 137 15.74 2.41 -20.79
CA ILE A 137 16.28 3.48 -19.94
C ILE A 137 17.79 3.35 -20.01
N THR A 138 18.46 4.30 -20.66
CA THR A 138 19.93 4.35 -20.73
C THR A 138 20.46 5.76 -20.58
N GLY A 139 21.75 5.88 -20.28
CA GLY A 139 22.45 7.16 -20.29
C GLY A 139 22.97 7.58 -21.67
N ASN A 140 22.81 6.73 -22.69
CA ASN A 140 23.31 6.96 -24.03
C ASN A 140 22.25 6.70 -25.09
N PRO A 141 21.64 7.76 -25.66
CA PRO A 141 20.61 7.61 -26.69
C PRO A 141 21.14 7.01 -28.00
N ASP A 142 22.45 7.01 -28.23
CA ASP A 142 23.09 6.41 -29.41
C ASP A 142 23.52 4.96 -29.19
N SER A 143 23.23 4.39 -28.02
CA SER A 143 23.56 3.01 -27.69
C SER A 143 22.75 2.00 -28.51
N LEU A 144 23.25 0.76 -28.63
CA LEU A 144 22.55 -0.31 -29.33
C LEU A 144 21.19 -0.60 -28.70
N LEU A 145 21.11 -0.62 -27.38
CA LEU A 145 19.84 -0.86 -26.68
C LEU A 145 18.82 0.24 -27.04
N ALA A 146 19.23 1.50 -27.05
CA ALA A 146 18.36 2.61 -27.44
C ALA A 146 17.87 2.45 -28.89
N LYS A 147 18.75 2.06 -29.81
CA LYS A 147 18.41 1.86 -31.21
C LYS A 147 17.43 0.70 -31.44
N TYR A 148 17.50 -0.36 -30.65
CA TYR A 148 16.59 -1.50 -30.73
C TYR A 148 15.24 -1.25 -30.04
N SER A 149 15.13 -0.16 -29.30
CA SER A 149 13.92 0.15 -28.52
C SER A 149 12.90 0.91 -29.35
N ASN A 150 11.63 0.64 -29.12
CA ASN A 150 10.52 1.42 -29.68
C ASN A 150 10.51 2.85 -29.09
N HIS A 151 10.79 2.96 -27.81
CA HIS A 151 10.93 4.23 -27.11
C HIS A 151 12.11 4.17 -26.16
N HIS A 152 12.94 5.21 -26.18
CA HIS A 152 14.10 5.33 -25.32
C HIS A 152 13.94 6.53 -24.39
N ILE A 153 14.15 6.30 -23.09
CA ILE A 153 14.16 7.32 -22.06
C ILE A 153 15.61 7.56 -21.64
N THR A 154 16.10 8.77 -21.83
CA THR A 154 17.43 9.15 -21.41
C THR A 154 17.47 9.41 -19.91
N VAL A 155 18.37 8.69 -19.21
CA VAL A 155 18.74 8.98 -17.82
C VAL A 155 20.25 9.11 -17.78
N LYS A 156 20.72 10.34 -17.79
CA LYS A 156 22.15 10.66 -17.90
C LYS A 156 22.60 11.49 -16.71
N VAL A 157 23.71 11.06 -16.08
CA VAL A 157 24.33 11.78 -14.97
C VAL A 157 25.69 12.33 -15.41
N LYS A 158 26.08 13.48 -14.85
CA LYS A 158 27.38 14.10 -15.13
C LYS A 158 28.53 13.28 -14.58
N LYS A 159 28.36 12.73 -13.39
CA LYS A 159 29.31 11.87 -12.68
C LYS A 159 28.57 11.04 -11.64
N GLU A 160 29.21 9.98 -11.19
CA GLU A 160 28.77 9.23 -10.04
C GLU A 160 29.06 9.98 -8.72
N ALA A 161 28.28 9.73 -7.67
CA ALA A 161 28.59 10.21 -6.32
C ALA A 161 29.81 9.48 -5.73
N CYS A 162 30.14 8.32 -6.27
CA CYS A 162 31.33 7.58 -5.95
C CYS A 162 32.59 8.44 -6.16
N PRO A 163 33.50 8.57 -5.18
CA PRO A 163 34.70 9.40 -5.31
C PRO A 163 35.60 9.01 -6.48
N LEU A 164 35.55 7.75 -6.89
CA LEU A 164 36.32 7.23 -8.03
C LEU A 164 35.56 7.35 -9.36
N ASN A 165 34.31 7.82 -9.32
CA ASN A 165 33.41 7.84 -10.45
C ASN A 165 33.24 6.46 -11.12
N LEU A 166 33.28 5.38 -10.33
CA LEU A 166 33.19 4.00 -10.82
C LEU A 166 31.94 3.27 -10.36
N ALA A 167 31.64 3.31 -9.06
CA ALA A 167 30.47 2.63 -8.53
C ALA A 167 29.18 3.30 -9.00
N PRO A 168 28.23 2.55 -9.57
CA PRO A 168 26.92 3.10 -9.91
C PRO A 168 26.19 3.59 -8.64
N THR A 169 26.01 4.88 -8.54
CA THR A 169 25.39 5.59 -7.41
C THR A 169 24.38 6.60 -7.92
N SER A 170 24.83 7.76 -8.40
CA SER A 170 23.91 8.75 -8.98
C SER A 170 23.16 8.19 -10.19
N SER A 171 23.79 7.40 -11.02
CA SER A 171 23.14 6.79 -12.21
C SER A 171 22.03 5.82 -11.82
N THR A 172 22.26 4.95 -10.83
CA THR A 172 21.24 4.00 -10.37
C THR A 172 20.11 4.69 -9.60
N THR A 173 20.41 5.71 -8.79
CA THR A 173 19.41 6.51 -8.09
C THR A 173 18.53 7.28 -9.08
N ALA A 174 19.10 7.89 -10.10
CA ALA A 174 18.36 8.58 -11.15
C ALA A 174 17.48 7.62 -11.96
N ALA A 175 17.99 6.43 -12.30
CA ALA A 175 17.23 5.40 -13.01
C ALA A 175 16.04 4.91 -12.17
N LEU A 176 16.24 4.70 -10.87
CA LEU A 176 15.17 4.32 -9.94
C LEU A 176 14.10 5.41 -9.90
N ALA A 177 14.48 6.66 -9.76
CA ALA A 177 13.56 7.81 -9.75
C ALA A 177 12.76 7.90 -11.06
N MET A 178 13.38 7.63 -12.20
CA MET A 178 12.70 7.61 -13.50
C MET A 178 11.67 6.46 -13.56
N GLY A 179 12.00 5.30 -13.05
CA GLY A 179 11.07 4.18 -12.93
C GLY A 179 9.87 4.52 -12.05
N ASP A 180 10.09 5.19 -10.92
CA ASP A 180 9.04 5.71 -10.07
C ASP A 180 8.17 6.74 -10.80
N ALA A 181 8.78 7.60 -11.61
CA ALA A 181 8.06 8.59 -12.42
C ALA A 181 7.11 7.92 -13.41
N LEU A 182 7.55 6.84 -14.07
CA LEU A 182 6.69 6.04 -14.95
C LEU A 182 5.52 5.42 -14.17
N ALA A 183 5.80 4.82 -13.02
CA ALA A 183 4.77 4.20 -12.17
C ALA A 183 3.74 5.24 -11.69
N ILE A 184 4.20 6.41 -11.24
CA ILE A 184 3.33 7.49 -10.78
C ILE A 184 2.48 8.06 -11.93
N ALA A 185 3.07 8.26 -13.11
CA ALA A 185 2.31 8.69 -14.28
C ALA A 185 1.20 7.69 -14.63
N LEU A 186 1.50 6.39 -14.60
CA LEU A 186 0.51 5.34 -14.81
C LEU A 186 -0.60 5.34 -13.76
N MET A 187 -0.27 5.53 -12.49
CA MET A 187 -1.26 5.68 -11.42
C MET A 187 -2.21 6.84 -11.70
N GLN A 188 -1.68 7.99 -12.11
CA GLN A 188 -2.48 9.19 -12.42
C GLN A 188 -3.41 8.96 -13.60
N VAL A 189 -2.90 8.38 -14.71
CA VAL A 189 -3.70 8.08 -15.90
C VAL A 189 -4.80 7.05 -15.62
N ARG A 190 -4.53 6.08 -14.73
CA ARG A 190 -5.49 5.05 -14.31
C ARG A 190 -6.48 5.53 -13.26
N HIS A 191 -6.32 6.74 -12.73
CA HIS A 191 -7.07 7.21 -11.56
C HIS A 191 -7.01 6.23 -10.39
N PHE A 192 -5.82 5.73 -10.12
CA PHE A 192 -5.55 4.73 -9.08
C PHE A 192 -5.88 5.31 -7.70
N LYS A 193 -6.70 4.57 -6.92
CA LYS A 193 -7.25 5.03 -5.64
C LYS A 193 -6.69 4.22 -4.46
N PRO A 194 -6.79 4.73 -3.22
CA PRO A 194 -6.37 3.97 -2.03
C PRO A 194 -6.98 2.57 -1.94
N ARG A 195 -8.22 2.39 -2.38
CA ARG A 195 -8.88 1.08 -2.45
C ARG A 195 -8.14 0.11 -3.37
N ASP A 196 -7.68 0.59 -4.51
CA ASP A 196 -6.92 -0.22 -5.47
C ASP A 196 -5.57 -0.63 -4.88
N PHE A 197 -4.89 0.29 -4.20
CA PHE A 197 -3.65 -0.01 -3.49
C PHE A 197 -3.85 -1.08 -2.40
N ALA A 198 -4.94 -0.98 -1.66
CA ALA A 198 -5.28 -1.93 -0.60
C ALA A 198 -5.47 -3.36 -1.13
N GLN A 199 -6.00 -3.53 -2.35
CA GLN A 199 -6.18 -4.85 -2.98
C GLN A 199 -4.84 -5.57 -3.20
N PHE A 200 -3.76 -4.82 -3.48
CA PHE A 200 -2.42 -5.38 -3.67
C PHE A 200 -1.61 -5.49 -2.36
N HIS A 201 -2.14 -4.93 -1.25
CA HIS A 201 -1.48 -4.92 0.06
C HIS A 201 -2.45 -5.33 1.17
N PRO A 202 -3.10 -6.50 1.08
CA PRO A 202 -4.16 -6.88 2.03
C PRO A 202 -3.66 -7.05 3.47
N GLY A 203 -2.38 -7.36 3.65
CA GLY A 203 -1.75 -7.51 4.97
C GLY A 203 -1.28 -6.19 5.61
N GLY A 204 -1.28 -5.09 4.86
CA GLY A 204 -0.88 -3.78 5.37
C GLY A 204 -2.01 -3.11 6.17
N GLU A 205 -1.66 -2.08 6.95
CA GLU A 205 -2.64 -1.33 7.77
C GLU A 205 -3.80 -0.78 6.94
N LEU A 206 -3.49 -0.13 5.82
CA LEU A 206 -4.52 0.40 4.91
C LEU A 206 -5.36 -0.71 4.31
N GLY A 207 -4.74 -1.83 3.91
CA GLY A 207 -5.43 -2.99 3.37
C GLY A 207 -6.40 -3.58 4.38
N LYS A 208 -5.95 -3.78 5.62
CA LYS A 208 -6.80 -4.26 6.72
C LYS A 208 -7.99 -3.35 6.94
N ARG A 209 -7.78 -2.04 7.04
CA ARG A 209 -8.84 -1.07 7.29
C ARG A 209 -9.87 -0.99 6.14
N LEU A 210 -9.44 -1.10 4.89
CA LEU A 210 -10.30 -0.94 3.72
C LEU A 210 -10.93 -2.25 3.23
N LEU A 211 -10.36 -3.40 3.56
CA LEU A 211 -10.83 -4.71 3.11
C LEU A 211 -11.52 -5.51 4.20
N THR A 212 -11.18 -5.31 5.47
CA THR A 212 -11.78 -6.02 6.60
C THR A 212 -13.23 -5.58 6.79
N THR A 213 -14.11 -6.57 7.01
CA THR A 213 -15.55 -6.35 7.17
C THR A 213 -16.00 -6.58 8.61
N ALA A 214 -17.26 -6.21 8.90
CA ALA A 214 -17.87 -6.45 10.21
C ALA A 214 -17.81 -7.91 10.62
N GLU A 215 -18.11 -8.85 9.72
CA GLU A 215 -18.10 -10.28 10.03
C GLU A 215 -16.71 -10.83 10.38
N ASP A 216 -15.63 -10.16 9.92
CA ASP A 216 -14.26 -10.58 10.24
C ASP A 216 -13.86 -10.25 11.68
N VAL A 217 -14.48 -9.26 12.31
CA VAL A 217 -14.08 -8.71 13.62
C VAL A 217 -15.18 -8.71 14.66
N MET A 218 -16.42 -9.01 14.30
CA MET A 218 -17.54 -8.97 15.21
C MET A 218 -17.44 -10.05 16.28
N ARG A 219 -17.93 -9.73 17.48
CA ARG A 219 -18.21 -10.71 18.52
C ARG A 219 -19.58 -11.32 18.23
N SER A 220 -19.64 -12.63 18.04
CA SER A 220 -20.87 -13.37 17.73
C SER A 220 -21.28 -14.34 18.85
N ASP A 221 -20.36 -14.61 19.77
CA ASP A 221 -20.60 -15.51 20.90
C ASP A 221 -20.88 -14.73 22.18
N ASP A 222 -21.70 -15.32 23.05
CA ASP A 222 -21.97 -14.80 24.38
C ASP A 222 -22.36 -13.32 24.39
N MET A 223 -23.25 -12.96 23.48
CA MET A 223 -23.77 -11.61 23.36
C MET A 223 -24.73 -11.27 24.49
N PRO A 224 -24.74 -10.01 24.98
CA PRO A 224 -25.56 -9.60 26.11
C PRO A 224 -27.04 -9.41 25.69
N ILE A 225 -27.73 -10.51 25.47
CA ILE A 225 -29.17 -10.52 25.13
C ILE A 225 -29.97 -10.46 26.41
N ILE A 226 -30.88 -9.50 26.50
CA ILE A 226 -31.76 -9.31 27.66
C ILE A 226 -33.21 -9.16 27.23
N PRO A 227 -34.16 -9.77 27.95
CA PRO A 227 -35.60 -9.60 27.68
C PRO A 227 -36.03 -8.14 27.86
N LYS A 228 -36.90 -7.64 26.99
CA LYS A 228 -37.44 -6.28 27.12
C LYS A 228 -38.25 -6.05 28.40
N GLU A 229 -38.79 -7.10 28.99
CA GLU A 229 -39.57 -7.08 30.20
C GLU A 229 -38.71 -7.09 31.49
N MET A 230 -37.42 -7.30 31.35
CA MET A 230 -36.50 -7.36 32.49
C MET A 230 -36.47 -6.02 33.22
N HIS A 231 -36.55 -6.07 34.56
CA HIS A 231 -36.39 -4.89 35.40
C HIS A 231 -34.98 -4.33 35.33
N LEU A 232 -34.85 -2.99 35.37
CA LEU A 232 -33.57 -2.32 35.19
C LEU A 232 -32.52 -2.69 36.23
N GLY A 233 -32.94 -2.99 37.50
CA GLY A 233 -32.00 -3.45 38.52
C GLY A 233 -31.33 -4.78 38.17
N GLU A 234 -32.03 -5.68 37.51
CA GLU A 234 -31.50 -6.95 37.03
C GLU A 234 -30.69 -6.74 35.71
N ALA A 235 -31.17 -5.85 34.85
CA ALA A 235 -30.51 -5.55 33.59
C ALA A 235 -29.07 -5.02 33.78
N ILE A 236 -28.81 -4.23 34.82
CA ILE A 236 -27.47 -3.75 35.18
C ILE A 236 -26.48 -4.91 35.30
N ILE A 237 -26.88 -6.00 35.94
CA ILE A 237 -26.02 -7.17 36.15
C ILE A 237 -25.64 -7.82 34.83
N HIS A 238 -26.62 -7.98 33.92
CA HIS A 238 -26.40 -8.57 32.60
C HIS A 238 -25.54 -7.71 31.70
N VAL A 239 -25.75 -6.40 31.72
CA VAL A 239 -24.91 -5.43 30.97
C VAL A 239 -23.47 -5.48 31.47
N SER A 240 -23.25 -5.52 32.79
CA SER A 240 -21.90 -5.63 33.38
C SER A 240 -21.20 -6.94 32.98
N LYS A 241 -21.91 -8.04 33.00
CA LYS A 241 -21.36 -9.36 32.64
C LYS A 241 -20.95 -9.41 31.15
N GLY A 242 -21.68 -8.74 30.28
CA GLY A 242 -21.39 -8.68 28.85
C GLY A 242 -20.11 -7.93 28.49
N LYS A 243 -19.63 -7.06 29.37
CA LYS A 243 -18.39 -6.27 29.24
C LYS A 243 -18.34 -5.35 28.00
N LEU A 244 -19.48 -5.07 27.39
CA LEU A 244 -19.61 -4.19 26.23
C LEU A 244 -20.35 -2.89 26.56
N GLY A 245 -20.81 -2.73 27.80
CA GLY A 245 -21.56 -1.57 28.25
C GLY A 245 -22.93 -1.44 27.61
N LEU A 246 -23.51 -2.54 27.14
CA LEU A 246 -24.81 -2.55 26.48
C LEU A 246 -25.57 -3.87 26.71
N GLY A 247 -26.87 -3.84 26.42
CA GLY A 247 -27.73 -5.02 26.35
C GLY A 247 -28.65 -4.91 25.13
N ILE A 248 -28.92 -6.04 24.51
CA ILE A 248 -29.68 -6.13 23.27
C ILE A 248 -30.98 -6.90 23.55
N SER A 249 -32.11 -6.35 23.12
CA SER A 249 -33.38 -7.05 23.18
C SER A 249 -33.80 -7.54 21.82
N LEU A 250 -34.23 -8.81 21.77
CA LEU A 250 -34.72 -9.47 20.56
C LEU A 250 -36.17 -9.84 20.73
N ASP A 251 -36.91 -9.96 19.62
CA ASP A 251 -38.25 -10.56 19.62
C ASP A 251 -38.17 -12.11 19.59
N GLU A 252 -39.32 -12.76 19.49
CA GLU A 252 -39.43 -14.22 19.44
C GLU A 252 -38.77 -14.83 18.20
N ASP A 253 -38.62 -14.06 17.12
CA ASP A 253 -38.01 -14.47 15.86
C ASP A 253 -36.55 -14.03 15.74
N ASN A 254 -35.93 -13.59 16.85
CA ASN A 254 -34.54 -13.11 16.94
C ASN A 254 -34.27 -11.81 16.15
N HIS A 255 -35.30 -11.01 15.89
CA HIS A 255 -35.13 -9.67 15.35
C HIS A 255 -34.70 -8.70 16.44
N VAL A 256 -33.80 -7.78 16.13
CA VAL A 256 -33.41 -6.72 17.07
C VAL A 256 -34.56 -5.74 17.25
N ILE A 257 -35.02 -5.57 18.49
CA ILE A 257 -36.11 -4.64 18.84
C ILE A 257 -35.64 -3.47 19.69
N GLY A 258 -34.50 -3.57 20.35
CA GLY A 258 -33.98 -2.49 21.17
C GLY A 258 -32.58 -2.72 21.69
N LEU A 259 -32.00 -1.63 22.18
CA LEU A 259 -30.66 -1.58 22.76
C LEU A 259 -30.69 -0.67 23.98
N ILE A 260 -30.06 -1.09 25.08
CA ILE A 260 -29.75 -0.22 26.21
C ILE A 260 -28.24 -0.12 26.40
N THR A 261 -27.78 1.03 26.86
CA THR A 261 -26.38 1.28 27.18
C THR A 261 -26.22 1.65 28.65
N ASP A 262 -24.99 1.61 29.18
CA ASP A 262 -24.67 2.11 30.51
C ASP A 262 -25.14 3.57 30.67
N GLY A 263 -25.02 4.38 29.64
CA GLY A 263 -25.50 5.76 29.64
C GLY A 263 -27.01 5.87 29.79
N ASP A 264 -27.75 4.98 29.11
CA ASP A 264 -29.22 4.94 29.21
C ASP A 264 -29.65 4.56 30.61
N ILE A 265 -28.99 3.57 31.22
CA ILE A 265 -29.24 3.13 32.58
C ILE A 265 -28.97 4.27 33.58
N ARG A 266 -27.85 4.95 33.45
CA ARG A 266 -27.48 6.08 34.30
C ARG A 266 -28.50 7.22 34.20
N ARG A 267 -28.91 7.59 33.01
CA ARG A 267 -29.94 8.62 32.77
C ARG A 267 -31.29 8.23 33.37
N ALA A 268 -31.64 6.94 33.29
CA ALA A 268 -32.85 6.40 33.92
C ALA A 268 -32.82 6.51 35.45
N MET A 269 -31.67 6.20 36.08
CA MET A 269 -31.46 6.36 37.52
C MET A 269 -31.64 7.82 37.96
N GLU A 270 -31.05 8.76 37.18
CA GLU A 270 -31.17 10.19 37.45
C GLU A 270 -32.62 10.67 37.35
N LYS A 271 -33.34 10.19 36.31
CA LYS A 271 -34.70 10.61 36.00
C LYS A 271 -35.74 10.09 37.01
N TRP A 272 -35.65 8.80 37.34
CA TRP A 272 -36.70 8.12 38.12
C TRP A 272 -36.32 7.82 39.56
N GLN A 273 -35.07 7.91 39.93
CA GLN A 273 -34.54 7.67 41.26
C GLN A 273 -35.12 6.36 41.88
N ALA A 274 -35.91 6.40 42.94
CA ALA A 274 -36.45 5.21 43.60
C ALA A 274 -37.35 4.38 42.66
N GLU A 275 -38.04 5.01 41.71
CA GLU A 275 -38.89 4.34 40.75
C GLU A 275 -38.09 3.60 39.65
N PHE A 276 -36.79 3.81 39.55
CA PHE A 276 -35.92 3.14 38.58
C PHE A 276 -36.08 1.61 38.63
N PHE A 277 -36.17 1.03 39.85
CA PHE A 277 -36.26 -0.42 39.99
C PHE A 277 -37.60 -1.00 39.52
N ASN A 278 -38.63 -0.17 39.36
CA ASN A 278 -39.94 -0.57 38.82
C ASN A 278 -39.99 -0.44 37.28
N LYS A 279 -38.97 0.16 36.66
CA LYS A 279 -38.87 0.30 35.23
C LYS A 279 -38.24 -0.92 34.59
N THR A 280 -38.60 -1.16 33.33
CA THR A 280 -38.10 -2.27 32.53
C THR A 280 -37.18 -1.78 31.43
N VAL A 281 -36.48 -2.70 30.79
CA VAL A 281 -35.63 -2.43 29.59
C VAL A 281 -36.46 -1.75 28.53
N SER A 282 -37.69 -2.19 28.27
CA SER A 282 -38.63 -1.61 27.30
C SER A 282 -38.92 -0.14 27.55
N ASP A 283 -38.86 0.35 28.80
CA ASP A 283 -39.12 1.74 29.14
C ASP A 283 -38.00 2.69 28.68
N ILE A 284 -36.78 2.20 28.49
CA ILE A 284 -35.62 3.04 28.19
C ILE A 284 -34.88 2.65 26.91
N MET A 285 -35.15 1.47 26.34
CA MET A 285 -34.38 0.98 25.20
C MET A 285 -34.52 1.90 23.98
N THR A 286 -33.41 2.05 23.26
CA THR A 286 -33.41 2.67 21.93
C THR A 286 -33.95 1.66 20.93
N THR A 287 -35.04 2.00 20.24
CA THR A 287 -35.68 1.11 19.25
C THR A 287 -35.07 1.19 17.84
N THR A 288 -34.21 2.16 17.61
CA THR A 288 -33.49 2.39 16.36
C THR A 288 -31.98 2.43 16.58
N PRO A 289 -31.37 1.33 17.07
CA PRO A 289 -29.94 1.32 17.28
C PRO A 289 -29.18 1.41 15.96
N LYS A 290 -27.91 1.86 15.99
CA LYS A 290 -27.06 1.89 14.80
C LYS A 290 -26.67 0.46 14.46
N MET A 291 -26.96 0.06 13.22
CA MET A 291 -26.75 -1.30 12.72
C MET A 291 -26.02 -1.26 11.39
N VAL A 292 -25.24 -2.30 11.15
CA VAL A 292 -24.51 -2.52 9.88
C VAL A 292 -24.74 -3.97 9.44
N THR A 293 -24.37 -4.27 8.20
CA THR A 293 -24.42 -5.64 7.66
C THR A 293 -23.07 -6.37 7.87
N PRO A 294 -23.03 -7.71 7.79
CA PRO A 294 -21.79 -8.46 7.90
C PRO A 294 -20.70 -8.03 6.89
N LYS A 295 -21.09 -7.56 5.73
CA LYS A 295 -20.16 -7.12 4.67
C LYS A 295 -19.74 -5.66 4.76
N THR A 296 -20.22 -4.90 5.73
CA THR A 296 -19.85 -3.50 5.93
C THR A 296 -18.36 -3.41 6.29
N LYS A 297 -17.62 -2.55 5.60
CA LYS A 297 -16.19 -2.34 5.85
C LYS A 297 -15.95 -1.62 7.17
N ILE A 298 -14.84 -1.93 7.83
CA ILE A 298 -14.44 -1.28 9.09
C ILE A 298 -14.35 0.23 8.94
N SER A 299 -13.86 0.74 7.83
CA SER A 299 -13.77 2.19 7.55
C SER A 299 -15.14 2.87 7.63
N GLU A 300 -16.18 2.22 7.12
CA GLU A 300 -17.57 2.71 7.20
C GLU A 300 -18.10 2.62 8.64
N ILE A 301 -17.79 1.56 9.36
CA ILE A 301 -18.17 1.41 10.78
C ILE A 301 -17.54 2.52 11.61
N GLN A 302 -16.26 2.82 11.42
CA GLN A 302 -15.56 3.91 12.11
C GLN A 302 -16.22 5.26 11.81
N ARG A 303 -16.62 5.49 10.55
CA ARG A 303 -17.34 6.71 10.16
C ARG A 303 -18.68 6.84 10.89
N ILE A 304 -19.44 5.76 10.99
CA ILE A 304 -20.72 5.73 11.71
C ILE A 304 -20.51 6.00 13.20
N MET A 305 -19.53 5.34 13.82
CA MET A 305 -19.21 5.55 15.23
C MET A 305 -18.82 6.99 15.52
N HIS A 306 -18.02 7.60 14.66
CA HIS A 306 -17.61 9.00 14.80
C HIS A 306 -18.79 9.97 14.62
N LYS A 307 -19.57 9.77 13.55
CA LYS A 307 -20.71 10.64 13.22
C LYS A 307 -21.77 10.66 14.33
N TYR A 308 -22.12 9.50 14.86
CA TYR A 308 -23.19 9.35 15.85
C TYR A 308 -22.66 9.26 17.30
N LYS A 309 -21.35 9.39 17.49
CA LYS A 309 -20.68 9.34 18.80
C LYS A 309 -21.05 8.08 19.61
N VAL A 310 -21.08 6.95 18.94
CA VAL A 310 -21.31 5.63 19.51
C VAL A 310 -20.03 4.80 19.53
N HIS A 311 -19.88 3.90 20.48
CA HIS A 311 -18.70 3.03 20.63
C HIS A 311 -18.95 1.60 20.15
N THR A 312 -20.17 1.28 19.81
CA THR A 312 -20.59 -0.04 19.34
C THR A 312 -21.63 0.09 18.25
N VAL A 313 -21.63 -0.86 17.33
CA VAL A 313 -22.70 -1.05 16.35
C VAL A 313 -23.12 -2.52 16.34
N LEU A 314 -24.39 -2.76 16.06
CA LEU A 314 -24.92 -4.11 15.89
C LEU A 314 -24.75 -4.56 14.44
N VAL A 315 -24.45 -5.83 14.25
CA VAL A 315 -24.35 -6.44 12.93
C VAL A 315 -25.58 -7.33 12.75
N VAL A 316 -26.38 -7.00 11.73
CA VAL A 316 -27.63 -7.70 11.41
C VAL A 316 -27.63 -8.14 9.96
N ASP A 317 -28.33 -9.22 9.65
CA ASP A 317 -28.57 -9.63 8.28
C ASP A 317 -29.71 -8.79 7.63
N LYS A 318 -30.04 -9.10 6.37
CA LYS A 318 -31.10 -8.41 5.61
C LYS A 318 -32.49 -8.52 6.28
N ASP A 319 -32.69 -9.55 7.10
CA ASP A 319 -33.97 -9.82 7.78
C ASP A 319 -33.96 -9.32 9.23
N ASN A 320 -33.00 -8.46 9.60
CA ASN A 320 -32.82 -7.88 10.93
C ASN A 320 -32.51 -8.90 12.04
N HIS A 321 -31.96 -10.06 11.70
CA HIS A 321 -31.47 -11.01 12.68
C HIS A 321 -30.08 -10.60 13.17
N LEU A 322 -29.87 -10.60 14.49
CA LEU A 322 -28.58 -10.26 15.09
C LEU A 322 -27.53 -11.30 14.73
N LYS A 323 -26.41 -10.84 14.15
CA LYS A 323 -25.25 -11.66 13.82
C LYS A 323 -24.06 -11.42 14.71
N GLY A 324 -23.88 -10.19 15.19
CA GLY A 324 -22.77 -9.86 16.04
C GLY A 324 -22.78 -8.42 16.53
N ILE A 325 -21.71 -8.07 17.24
CA ILE A 325 -21.47 -6.73 17.78
C ILE A 325 -20.05 -6.32 17.42
N VAL A 326 -19.87 -5.10 16.94
CA VAL A 326 -18.54 -4.51 16.71
C VAL A 326 -18.38 -3.33 17.66
N ASP A 327 -17.37 -3.37 18.51
CA ASP A 327 -16.95 -2.24 19.32
C ASP A 327 -15.80 -1.46 18.63
N HIS A 328 -15.45 -0.30 19.17
CA HIS A 328 -14.42 0.51 18.56
C HIS A 328 -13.02 -0.12 18.66
N TYR A 329 -12.77 -0.96 19.67
CA TYR A 329 -11.49 -1.68 19.77
C TYR A 329 -11.30 -2.70 18.66
N ALA A 330 -12.37 -3.37 18.23
CA ALA A 330 -12.33 -4.30 17.10
C ALA A 330 -12.00 -3.61 15.75
N CYS A 331 -12.21 -2.30 15.66
CA CYS A 331 -11.87 -1.51 14.47
C CYS A 331 -10.41 -1.05 14.44
N MET A 332 -9.65 -1.28 15.51
CA MET A 332 -8.22 -0.96 15.60
C MET A 332 -7.41 -2.14 15.05
N VAL A 333 -7.32 -2.25 13.72
CA VAL A 333 -6.62 -3.34 13.00
C VAL A 333 -5.42 -2.84 12.24
#